data_4c78f702441231f690d2e1f37ed4894d
#
_entry.id   4c78f702441231f690d2e1f37ed4894d
#
_cell.length_a   1.000
_cell.length_b   1.000
_cell.length_c   1.000
_cell.angle_alpha   90.00
_cell.angle_beta   90.00
_cell.angle_gamma   90.00
#
_symmetry.space_group_name_H-M   'P 1'
#
loop_
_entity.id
_entity.type
_entity.pdbx_description
1 polymer ?
#
loop_
_entity_poly.entity_id
_entity_poly.type
_entity_poly.pdbx_seq_one_letter_code
_entity_poly.pdbx_strand_id
1 'polypeptide(L)'
;MTKTKKTFKFRSGLEERVAEQLDSLGVDFDYEPYSIKFERPAYTSRYTPDFLILINGLLVETKGRFTSQDRKKFRLLKEQHPDLDLRFVFSNPKARIGKKSQTTYGMWCERIGYLYAKETIPEQWLKLNGKKQN
;
A
#
# COMPACT_ATOMS: atom_id res chain seq x y z
N MET A 1 16.07 12.61 -0.36
CA MET A 1 16.10 13.00 1.05
C MET A 1 14.96 12.32 1.80
N THR A 2 15.26 11.67 2.91
CA THR A 2 14.26 10.98 3.70
C THR A 2 13.54 11.93 4.64
N LYS A 3 12.31 11.60 4.99
CA LYS A 3 11.53 12.34 5.96
C LYS A 3 11.13 11.39 7.07
N THR A 4 11.03 11.93 8.29
CA THR A 4 10.61 11.17 9.45
C THR A 4 9.15 11.45 9.74
N LYS A 5 8.56 10.64 10.64
CA LYS A 5 7.19 10.83 11.10
C LYS A 5 6.93 12.29 11.50
N LYS A 6 7.90 12.96 12.13
CA LYS A 6 7.73 14.30 12.67
C LYS A 6 7.55 15.38 11.59
N THR A 7 7.96 15.10 10.36
CA THR A 7 7.90 16.08 9.27
C THR A 7 6.64 15.91 8.41
N PHE A 8 5.79 14.92 8.72
CA PHE A 8 4.60 14.64 7.93
C PHE A 8 3.33 14.92 8.70
N LYS A 9 2.29 15.27 7.96
CA LYS A 9 0.95 15.35 8.49
C LYS A 9 0.14 14.21 7.86
N PHE A 10 -0.05 13.16 8.63
CA PHE A 10 -0.72 11.95 8.13
C PHE A 10 -2.23 12.12 8.12
N ARG A 11 -2.88 11.44 7.16
CA ARG A 11 -4.32 11.58 6.95
C ARG A 11 -5.15 10.56 7.71
N SER A 12 -4.52 9.55 8.31
CA SER A 12 -5.23 8.52 9.06
C SER A 12 -4.40 8.00 10.20
N GLY A 13 -5.09 7.40 11.19
CA GLY A 13 -4.41 6.76 12.31
C GLY A 13 -3.57 5.56 11.88
N LEU A 14 -4.02 4.86 10.84
CA LEU A 14 -3.25 3.73 10.32
C LEU A 14 -1.94 4.19 9.68
N GLU A 15 -1.99 5.26 8.88
CA GLU A 15 -0.77 5.85 8.31
C GLU A 15 0.19 6.26 9.41
N GLU A 16 -0.33 6.89 10.46
CA GLU A 16 0.48 7.33 11.58
C GLU A 16 1.14 6.15 12.28
N ARG A 17 0.40 5.06 12.49
CA ARG A 17 0.97 3.85 13.13
C ARG A 17 2.07 3.22 12.29
N VAL A 18 1.87 3.16 10.97
CA VAL A 18 2.89 2.63 10.06
C VAL A 18 4.14 3.52 10.10
N ALA A 19 3.95 4.85 10.06
CA ALA A 19 5.06 5.79 10.11
C ALA A 19 5.81 5.66 11.44
N GLU A 20 5.10 5.49 12.56
CA GLU A 20 5.73 5.28 13.87
C GLU A 20 6.55 3.99 13.90
N GLN A 21 6.01 2.93 13.29
CA GLN A 21 6.74 1.66 13.19
C GLN A 21 8.05 1.86 12.43
N LEU A 22 7.97 2.49 11.26
CA LEU A 22 9.15 2.70 10.43
C LEU A 22 10.20 3.54 11.16
N ASP A 23 9.74 4.61 11.81
CA ASP A 23 10.61 5.50 12.56
C ASP A 23 11.30 4.77 13.72
N SER A 24 10.53 3.93 14.44
CA SER A 24 11.06 3.12 15.55
C SER A 24 12.09 2.12 15.10
N LEU A 25 11.97 1.58 13.90
CA LEU A 25 12.91 0.61 13.35
C LEU A 25 14.08 1.27 12.64
N GLY A 26 14.11 2.60 12.58
CA GLY A 26 15.16 3.33 11.89
C GLY A 26 15.15 3.15 10.38
N VAL A 27 13.98 2.86 9.81
CA VAL A 27 13.83 2.64 8.36
C VAL A 27 13.44 3.96 7.71
N ASP A 28 14.28 4.41 6.79
CA ASP A 28 14.00 5.65 6.05
C ASP A 28 12.89 5.43 5.05
N PHE A 29 11.99 6.40 4.96
CA PHE A 29 10.86 6.35 4.03
C PHE A 29 10.49 7.77 3.58
N ASP A 30 9.80 7.84 2.43
CA ASP A 30 9.10 9.06 2.02
C ASP A 30 7.60 8.80 2.10
N TYR A 31 6.87 9.82 2.51
CA TYR A 31 5.42 9.78 2.59
C TYR A 31 4.87 10.49 1.35
N GLU A 32 3.96 9.80 0.61
CA GLU A 32 3.38 10.30 -0.63
C GLU A 32 4.46 10.79 -1.59
N PRO A 33 5.40 9.88 -1.97
CA PRO A 33 6.65 10.27 -2.63
C PRO A 33 6.44 10.82 -4.04
N TYR A 34 5.59 10.19 -4.82
CA TYR A 34 5.35 10.58 -6.22
C TYR A 34 4.04 9.95 -6.69
N SER A 35 3.53 10.43 -7.83
CA SER A 35 2.30 9.92 -8.42
C SER A 35 2.61 8.97 -9.57
N ILE A 36 1.78 7.95 -9.73
CA ILE A 36 1.90 6.96 -10.80
C ILE A 36 0.70 7.13 -11.73
N LYS A 37 1.00 7.35 -13.02
CA LYS A 37 -0.03 7.54 -14.04
C LYS A 37 -0.64 6.19 -14.40
N PHE A 38 -1.96 6.17 -14.55
CA PHE A 38 -2.66 5.00 -15.06
C PHE A 38 -3.89 5.45 -15.85
N GLU A 39 -4.31 4.62 -16.81
CA GLU A 39 -5.41 4.95 -17.69
C GLU A 39 -6.70 4.30 -17.19
N ARG A 40 -7.77 5.09 -17.17
CA ARG A 40 -9.12 4.56 -17.01
C ARG A 40 -9.76 4.52 -18.39
N PRO A 41 -10.85 3.76 -18.59
CA PRO A 41 -11.47 3.67 -19.92
C PRO A 41 -11.78 5.03 -20.55
N ALA A 42 -12.11 6.03 -19.75
CA ALA A 42 -12.51 7.35 -20.27
C ALA A 42 -11.50 8.46 -20.00
N TYR A 43 -10.48 8.23 -19.15
CA TYR A 43 -9.55 9.31 -18.78
C TYR A 43 -8.32 8.76 -18.06
N THR A 44 -7.28 9.59 -18.03
CA THR A 44 -6.05 9.29 -17.32
C THR A 44 -6.18 9.70 -15.86
N SER A 45 -5.67 8.86 -14.96
CA SER A 45 -5.61 9.15 -13.53
C SER A 45 -4.19 9.00 -13.02
N ARG A 46 -3.95 9.54 -11.83
CA ARG A 46 -2.68 9.40 -11.13
C ARG A 46 -2.92 8.78 -9.76
N TYR A 47 -1.96 7.98 -9.36
CA TYR A 47 -1.98 7.33 -8.05
C TYR A 47 -0.71 7.66 -7.29
N THR A 48 -0.85 8.13 -6.06
CA THR A 48 0.28 8.43 -5.18
C THR A 48 0.29 7.42 -4.06
N PRO A 49 1.32 6.54 -4.00
CA PRO A 49 1.43 5.59 -2.87
C PRO A 49 1.60 6.32 -1.56
N ASP A 50 1.17 5.69 -0.46
CA ASP A 50 1.35 6.31 0.85
C ASP A 50 2.82 6.35 1.26
N PHE A 51 3.56 5.26 1.07
CA PHE A 51 4.95 5.16 1.50
C PHE A 51 5.85 4.56 0.44
N LEU A 52 7.07 5.07 0.38
CA LEU A 52 8.16 4.47 -0.38
C LEU A 52 9.24 4.07 0.63
N ILE A 53 9.57 2.79 0.67
CA ILE A 53 10.63 2.26 1.54
C ILE A 53 11.95 2.40 0.77
N LEU A 54 12.84 3.25 1.28
CA LEU A 54 14.00 3.66 0.48
C LEU A 54 15.03 2.56 0.28
N ILE A 55 15.19 1.67 1.25
CA ILE A 55 16.22 0.62 1.16
C ILE A 55 15.98 -0.35 0.00
N ASN A 56 14.71 -0.56 -0.39
CA ASN A 56 14.40 -1.57 -1.42
C ASN A 56 13.42 -1.08 -2.48
N GLY A 57 12.92 0.16 -2.37
CA GLY A 57 11.99 0.71 -3.36
C GLY A 57 10.57 0.19 -3.25
N LEU A 58 10.24 -0.52 -2.18
CA LEU A 58 8.90 -1.05 -1.96
C LEU A 58 7.90 0.08 -1.75
N LEU A 59 6.73 -0.02 -2.40
CA LEU A 59 5.63 0.91 -2.18
C LEU A 59 4.59 0.25 -1.27
N VAL A 60 4.09 1.02 -0.31
CA VAL A 60 3.11 0.52 0.65
C VAL A 60 1.90 1.44 0.65
N GLU A 61 0.74 0.82 0.54
CA GLU A 61 -0.55 1.50 0.60
C GLU A 61 -1.29 1.04 1.86
N THR A 62 -1.77 2.00 2.65
CA THR A 62 -2.55 1.68 3.85
C THR A 62 -4.03 1.90 3.57
N LYS A 63 -4.89 0.99 4.03
CA LYS A 63 -6.33 1.08 3.82
C LYS A 63 -7.09 0.64 5.07
N GLY A 64 -7.91 1.54 5.59
CA GLY A 64 -8.92 1.17 6.57
C GLY A 64 -10.13 0.59 5.86
N ARG A 65 -10.69 1.35 4.92
CA ARG A 65 -11.83 0.95 4.12
C ARG A 65 -11.40 0.78 2.67
N PHE A 66 -11.72 -0.36 2.09
CA PHE A 66 -11.30 -0.72 0.72
C PHE A 66 -12.53 -0.79 -0.16
N THR A 67 -12.87 0.34 -0.77
CA THR A 67 -14.12 0.49 -1.52
C THR A 67 -14.05 -0.17 -2.90
N SER A 68 -15.22 -0.30 -3.55
CA SER A 68 -15.26 -0.82 -4.92
C SER A 68 -14.49 0.08 -5.89
N GLN A 69 -14.49 1.39 -5.65
CA GLN A 69 -13.72 2.31 -6.47
C GLN A 69 -12.22 2.10 -6.27
N ASP A 70 -11.80 1.86 -5.02
CA ASP A 70 -10.41 1.51 -4.73
C ASP A 70 -10.00 0.25 -5.46
N ARG A 71 -10.82 -0.80 -5.37
CA ARG A 71 -10.52 -2.08 -6.01
C ARG A 71 -10.39 -1.95 -7.52
N LYS A 72 -11.27 -1.16 -8.14
CA LYS A 72 -11.18 -0.91 -9.57
C LYS A 72 -9.88 -0.21 -9.94
N LYS A 73 -9.51 0.81 -9.17
CA LYS A 73 -8.26 1.55 -9.38
C LYS A 73 -7.05 0.62 -9.29
N PHE A 74 -6.96 -0.17 -8.23
CA PHE A 74 -5.80 -1.02 -8.01
C PHE A 74 -5.75 -2.21 -8.97
N ARG A 75 -6.90 -2.65 -9.48
CA ARG A 75 -6.91 -3.64 -10.56
C ARG A 75 -6.30 -3.06 -11.84
N LEU A 76 -6.73 -1.85 -12.22
CA LEU A 76 -6.18 -1.17 -13.40
C LEU A 76 -4.70 -0.91 -13.25
N LEU A 77 -4.28 -0.46 -12.07
CA LEU A 77 -2.89 -0.19 -11.80
C LEU A 77 -2.04 -1.46 -11.96
N LYS A 78 -2.53 -2.58 -11.45
CA LYS A 78 -1.84 -3.87 -11.56
C LYS A 78 -1.71 -4.31 -13.01
N GLU A 79 -2.78 -4.15 -13.78
CA GLU A 79 -2.77 -4.52 -15.20
C GLU A 79 -1.79 -3.68 -16.01
N GLN A 80 -1.71 -2.38 -15.70
CA GLN A 80 -0.90 -1.45 -16.49
C GLN A 80 0.55 -1.36 -16.01
N HIS A 81 0.80 -1.72 -14.75
CA HIS A 81 2.13 -1.68 -14.14
C HIS A 81 2.41 -3.00 -13.41
N PRO A 82 2.49 -4.12 -14.17
CA PRO A 82 2.59 -5.44 -13.52
C PRO A 82 3.87 -5.64 -12.73
N ASP A 83 4.93 -4.87 -13.02
CA ASP A 83 6.20 -4.98 -12.31
C ASP A 83 6.28 -4.08 -11.08
N LEU A 84 5.24 -3.29 -10.82
CA LEU A 84 5.22 -2.39 -9.68
C LEU A 84 5.06 -3.23 -8.40
N ASP A 85 5.99 -3.09 -7.47
CA ASP A 85 5.89 -3.80 -6.19
C ASP A 85 5.19 -2.89 -5.19
N LEU A 86 3.87 -3.03 -5.17
CA LEU A 86 3.00 -2.30 -4.27
C LEU A 86 2.33 -3.33 -3.37
N ARG A 87 2.38 -3.10 -2.06
CA ARG A 87 1.78 -4.00 -1.08
C ARG A 87 0.86 -3.21 -0.15
N PHE A 88 -0.14 -3.88 0.38
CA PHE A 88 -1.17 -3.26 1.22
C PHE A 88 -0.95 -3.54 2.69
N VAL A 89 -1.28 -2.55 3.52
CA VAL A 89 -1.46 -2.76 4.96
C VAL A 89 -2.89 -2.34 5.27
N PHE A 90 -3.70 -3.31 5.70
CA PHE A 90 -5.10 -3.06 6.06
C PHE A 90 -5.25 -2.98 7.57
N SER A 91 -6.19 -2.16 8.04
CA SER A 91 -6.60 -2.23 9.44
C SER A 91 -7.18 -3.62 9.74
N ASN A 92 -8.00 -4.15 8.82
CA ASN A 92 -8.61 -5.47 8.96
C ASN A 92 -8.73 -6.16 7.61
N PRO A 93 -7.74 -6.99 7.21
CA PRO A 93 -7.80 -7.69 5.93
C PRO A 93 -8.91 -8.74 5.86
N LYS A 94 -9.51 -9.10 6.99
CA LYS A 94 -10.63 -10.04 7.01
C LYS A 94 -11.99 -9.37 6.79
N ALA A 95 -12.02 -8.04 6.67
CA ALA A 95 -13.26 -7.34 6.35
C ALA A 95 -13.73 -7.74 4.95
N ARG A 96 -15.03 -7.90 4.80
CA ARG A 96 -15.61 -8.29 3.51
C ARG A 96 -15.72 -7.10 2.58
N ILE A 97 -15.61 -7.38 1.28
CA ILE A 97 -15.69 -6.31 0.27
C ILE A 97 -17.12 -5.78 0.10
N GLY A 98 -18.12 -6.50 0.62
CA GLY A 98 -19.51 -6.07 0.59
C GLY A 98 -20.35 -6.93 1.51
N LYS A 99 -21.55 -6.44 1.84
CA LYS A 99 -22.44 -7.12 2.81
C LYS A 99 -22.82 -8.54 2.39
N LYS A 100 -22.96 -8.77 1.09
CA LYS A 100 -23.40 -10.07 0.57
C LYS A 100 -22.24 -10.89 0.02
N SER A 101 -21.02 -10.44 0.19
CA SER A 101 -19.84 -11.12 -0.34
C SER A 101 -19.13 -11.90 0.74
N GLN A 102 -18.61 -13.08 0.39
CA GLN A 102 -17.72 -13.84 1.26
C GLN A 102 -16.26 -13.43 1.04
N THR A 103 -15.98 -12.64 0.00
CA THR A 103 -14.63 -12.22 -0.33
C THR A 103 -14.17 -11.14 0.65
N THR A 104 -13.02 -11.36 1.29
CA THR A 104 -12.40 -10.37 2.17
C THR A 104 -11.43 -9.49 1.37
N TYR A 105 -10.97 -8.41 2.00
CA TYR A 105 -9.93 -7.55 1.42
C TYR A 105 -8.68 -8.36 1.08
N GLY A 106 -8.23 -9.21 2.00
CA GLY A 106 -7.07 -10.04 1.77
C GLY A 106 -7.26 -11.02 0.64
N MET A 107 -8.43 -11.67 0.59
CA MET A 107 -8.76 -12.60 -0.50
C MET A 107 -8.75 -11.91 -1.85
N TRP A 108 -9.26 -10.69 -1.91
CA TRP A 108 -9.22 -9.91 -3.13
C TRP A 108 -7.77 -9.66 -3.57
N CYS A 109 -6.93 -9.26 -2.63
CA CYS A 109 -5.51 -9.04 -2.92
C CYS A 109 -4.85 -10.30 -3.45
N GLU A 110 -5.14 -11.45 -2.84
CA GLU A 110 -4.58 -12.73 -3.28
C GLU A 110 -4.98 -13.05 -4.71
N ARG A 111 -6.24 -12.79 -5.07
CA ARG A 111 -6.73 -13.04 -6.43
C ARG A 111 -6.08 -12.14 -7.47
N ILE A 112 -5.87 -10.87 -7.11
CA ILE A 112 -5.31 -9.89 -8.05
C ILE A 112 -3.78 -9.98 -8.11
N GLY A 113 -3.15 -10.45 -7.03
CA GLY A 113 -1.70 -10.61 -6.96
C GLY A 113 -0.99 -9.56 -6.14
N TYR A 114 -1.68 -8.96 -5.17
CA TYR A 114 -1.06 -8.03 -4.23
C TYR A 114 -0.76 -8.74 -2.92
N LEU A 115 0.42 -8.51 -2.36
CA LEU A 115 0.73 -8.94 -1.00
C LEU A 115 0.12 -7.94 -0.02
N TYR A 116 -0.20 -8.41 1.17
CA TYR A 116 -0.84 -7.55 2.19
C TYR A 116 -0.48 -7.99 3.59
N ALA A 117 -0.72 -7.11 4.55
CA ALA A 117 -0.48 -7.35 5.96
C ALA A 117 -1.55 -6.63 6.78
N LYS A 118 -1.59 -6.92 8.08
CA LYS A 118 -2.53 -6.32 9.02
C LYS A 118 -1.81 -5.31 9.90
N GLU A 119 -2.30 -4.09 9.93
CA GLU A 119 -1.95 -3.00 10.85
C GLU A 119 -0.51 -2.49 10.77
N THR A 120 0.48 -3.35 10.59
CA THR A 120 1.88 -2.95 10.49
C THR A 120 2.55 -3.66 9.33
N ILE A 121 3.73 -3.17 8.92
CA ILE A 121 4.49 -3.76 7.84
C ILE A 121 5.31 -4.93 8.40
N PRO A 122 5.23 -6.13 7.79
CA PRO A 122 6.12 -7.23 8.19
C PRO A 122 7.58 -6.81 8.06
N GLU A 123 8.38 -7.11 9.07
CA GLU A 123 9.78 -6.67 9.09
C GLU A 123 10.58 -7.17 7.89
N GLN A 124 10.25 -8.37 7.40
CA GLN A 124 10.94 -8.90 6.23
C GLN A 124 10.75 -8.07 4.97
N TRP A 125 9.68 -7.25 4.90
CA TRP A 125 9.47 -6.34 3.77
C TRP A 125 10.42 -5.14 3.84
N LEU A 126 11.06 -4.89 4.96
CA LEU A 126 11.87 -3.71 5.21
C LEU A 126 13.37 -3.96 5.04
N LYS A 127 13.73 -5.09 4.44
CA LYS A 127 15.12 -5.47 4.22
C LYS A 127 15.52 -5.19 2.78
N LEU A 128 16.84 -5.15 2.52
CA LEU A 128 17.36 -4.84 1.21
C LEU A 128 16.75 -5.72 0.11
N ASN A 129 16.56 -7.00 0.38
CA ASN A 129 15.99 -7.94 -0.59
C ASN A 129 14.52 -8.27 -0.35
N GLY A 130 13.84 -7.50 0.51
CA GLY A 130 12.43 -7.74 0.85
C GLY A 130 11.51 -7.63 -0.36
N LYS A 131 11.83 -6.76 -1.30
CA LYS A 131 11.05 -6.58 -2.52
C LYS A 131 11.08 -7.81 -3.44
N LYS A 132 12.12 -8.61 -3.36
CA LYS A 132 12.30 -9.79 -4.22
C LYS A 132 11.68 -11.06 -3.63
N GLN A 133 11.20 -10.99 -2.40
CA GLN A 133 10.59 -12.13 -1.73
C GLN A 133 9.09 -12.12 -1.97
N ASN A 134 8.59 -13.14 -2.59
CA ASN A 134 7.16 -13.28 -2.87
C ASN A 134 6.64 -14.57 -2.30
#